data_12ee6ff6b460258f77181d26e796780d
#
_entry.id   12ee6ff6b460258f77181d26e796780d
#
_cell.length_a   1.000
_cell.length_b   1.000
_cell.length_c   1.000
_cell.angle_alpha   90.00
_cell.angle_beta   90.00
_cell.angle_gamma   90.00
#
_symmetry.space_group_name_H-M   'P 1'
#
loop_
_entity.id
_entity.type
_entity.pdbx_description
1 polymer ?
#
loop_
_entity_poly.entity_id
_entity_poly.type
_entity_poly.pdbx_seq_one_letter_code
_entity_poly.pdbx_strand_id
1 'polypeptide(L)'
;VSPLSDTTVLATSVTDTPLFRHIRYMMITTIPSLVITLVIFTVMGFACETSGTEQIAEFTASLNARFHITPWLLIVPVVTGILIARKVPSIITLFLSTLLAATFAIIFQPELLHEISGNNDLFEGTMMSLYGSTNLQSDSAMLTELIATRGMAGMMNTIWLIICAMCFGGAMTASGMLG
;
A
#
# COMPACT_ATOMS: atom_id res chain seq x y z
N VAL A 1 -2.16 -10.19 5.27
CA VAL A 1 -1.85 -10.28 6.72
C VAL A 1 -0.82 -9.22 7.09
N SER A 2 -1.23 -7.97 7.09
CA SER A 2 -0.34 -6.86 7.46
C SER A 2 -0.86 -6.19 8.74
N PRO A 3 0.01 -5.84 9.70
CA PRO A 3 -0.38 -5.07 10.87
C PRO A 3 -0.82 -3.64 10.54
N LEU A 4 -0.57 -3.19 9.30
CA LEU A 4 -0.95 -1.88 8.80
C LEU A 4 -2.21 -1.93 7.93
N SER A 5 -2.81 -3.11 7.73
CA SER A 5 -4.04 -3.24 6.95
C SER A 5 -5.24 -2.78 7.77
N ASP A 6 -6.07 -1.92 7.17
CA ASP A 6 -7.33 -1.43 7.70
C ASP A 6 -8.28 -2.58 8.09
N THR A 7 -8.40 -3.59 7.23
CA THR A 7 -9.23 -4.76 7.48
C THR A 7 -8.77 -5.59 8.67
N THR A 8 -7.45 -5.74 8.85
CA THR A 8 -6.89 -6.47 10.01
C THR A 8 -7.12 -5.69 11.31
N VAL A 9 -6.94 -4.37 11.29
CA VAL A 9 -7.18 -3.49 12.44
C VAL A 9 -8.66 -3.47 12.79
N LEU A 10 -9.54 -3.37 11.78
CA LEU A 10 -10.99 -3.42 11.99
C LEU A 10 -11.44 -4.75 12.61
N ALA A 11 -10.99 -5.88 12.06
CA ALA A 11 -11.35 -7.19 12.57
C ALA A 11 -10.96 -7.36 14.04
N THR A 12 -9.78 -6.90 14.42
CA THR A 12 -9.32 -6.96 15.81
C THR A 12 -10.09 -6.03 16.74
N SER A 13 -10.51 -4.87 16.24
CA SER A 13 -11.33 -3.92 17.01
C SER A 13 -12.74 -4.46 17.28
N VAL A 14 -13.34 -5.15 16.30
CA VAL A 14 -14.68 -5.74 16.45
C VAL A 14 -14.67 -6.98 17.36
N THR A 15 -13.60 -7.78 17.29
CA THR A 15 -13.47 -9.03 18.08
C THR A 15 -12.79 -8.85 19.44
N ASP A 16 -12.43 -7.61 19.80
CA ASP A 16 -11.68 -7.27 21.03
C ASP A 16 -10.44 -8.16 21.24
N THR A 17 -9.77 -8.49 20.15
CA THR A 17 -8.62 -9.40 20.14
C THR A 17 -7.32 -8.60 19.94
N PRO A 18 -6.22 -8.89 20.67
CA PRO A 18 -4.95 -8.22 20.45
C PRO A 18 -4.45 -8.42 19.01
N LEU A 19 -4.13 -7.32 18.30
CA LEU A 19 -3.73 -7.30 16.88
C LEU A 19 -2.67 -8.35 16.53
N PHE A 20 -1.61 -8.43 17.31
CA PHE A 20 -0.52 -9.37 17.04
C PHE A 20 -0.88 -10.83 17.27
N ARG A 21 -1.84 -11.11 18.17
CA ARG A 21 -2.38 -12.44 18.35
C ARG A 21 -3.19 -12.88 17.13
N HIS A 22 -4.05 -12.00 16.62
CA HIS A 22 -4.82 -12.22 15.39
C HIS A 22 -3.89 -12.51 14.20
N ILE A 23 -2.88 -11.66 14.00
CA ILE A 23 -1.89 -11.82 12.92
C ILE A 23 -1.19 -13.19 13.03
N ARG A 24 -0.80 -13.61 14.23
CA ARG A 24 -0.13 -14.90 14.44
C ARG A 24 -1.00 -16.08 13.98
N TYR A 25 -2.30 -16.04 14.28
CA TYR A 25 -3.22 -17.08 13.81
C TYR A 25 -3.40 -17.06 12.30
N MET A 26 -3.53 -15.88 11.70
CA MET A 26 -3.64 -15.74 10.24
C MET A 26 -2.38 -16.25 9.52
N MET A 27 -1.20 -16.10 10.11
CA MET A 27 0.06 -16.60 9.52
C MET A 27 0.08 -18.12 9.36
N ILE A 28 -0.65 -18.88 10.17
CA ILE A 28 -0.71 -20.34 10.08
C ILE A 28 -1.31 -20.77 8.74
N THR A 29 -2.27 -20.03 8.20
CA THR A 29 -2.88 -20.32 6.89
C THR A 29 -2.16 -19.60 5.75
N THR A 30 -1.65 -18.41 6.01
CA THR A 30 -1.02 -17.57 4.97
C THR A 30 0.35 -18.10 4.55
N ILE A 31 1.17 -18.59 5.49
CA ILE A 31 2.51 -19.10 5.17
C ILE A 31 2.45 -20.32 4.25
N PRO A 32 1.65 -21.39 4.55
CA PRO A 32 1.53 -22.52 3.63
C PRO A 32 1.01 -22.12 2.25
N SER A 33 0.01 -21.25 2.20
CA SER A 33 -0.55 -20.74 0.94
C SER A 33 0.51 -19.99 0.13
N LEU A 34 1.29 -19.11 0.78
CA LEU A 34 2.36 -18.36 0.13
C LEU A 34 3.46 -19.29 -0.41
N VAL A 35 3.85 -20.32 0.34
CA VAL A 35 4.86 -21.29 -0.09
C VAL A 35 4.37 -22.07 -1.31
N ILE A 36 3.12 -22.57 -1.29
CA ILE A 36 2.53 -23.27 -2.42
C ILE A 36 2.50 -22.37 -3.67
N THR A 37 2.01 -21.15 -3.50
CA THR A 37 1.95 -20.18 -4.60
C THR A 37 3.34 -19.88 -5.14
N LEU A 38 4.33 -19.66 -4.28
CA LEU A 38 5.72 -19.41 -4.69
C LEU A 38 6.29 -20.58 -5.49
N VAL A 39 6.05 -21.83 -5.05
CA VAL A 39 6.49 -23.03 -5.77
C VAL A 39 5.85 -23.12 -7.15
N ILE A 40 4.53 -22.89 -7.23
CA ILE A 40 3.80 -22.93 -8.51
C ILE A 40 4.36 -21.85 -9.47
N PHE A 41 4.51 -20.61 -9.01
CA PHE A 41 5.05 -19.53 -9.85
C PHE A 41 6.51 -19.76 -10.25
N THR A 42 7.32 -20.35 -9.37
CA THR A 42 8.69 -20.69 -9.70
C THR A 42 8.74 -21.76 -10.80
N VAL A 43 7.95 -22.82 -10.68
CA VAL A 43 7.86 -23.87 -11.70
C VAL A 43 7.34 -23.30 -13.03
N MET A 44 6.29 -22.46 -12.99
CA MET A 44 5.79 -21.79 -14.20
C MET A 44 6.82 -20.85 -14.81
N GLY A 45 7.58 -20.10 -13.99
CA GLY A 45 8.62 -19.19 -14.46
C GLY A 45 9.78 -19.92 -15.18
N PHE A 46 10.12 -21.12 -14.73
CA PHE A 46 11.11 -21.95 -15.44
C PHE A 46 10.53 -22.65 -16.71
N ALA A 47 9.22 -22.86 -16.75
CA ALA A 47 8.54 -23.49 -17.89
C ALA A 47 8.19 -22.51 -19.01
N CYS A 48 8.05 -21.22 -18.70
CA CYS A 48 7.80 -20.16 -19.69
C CYS A 48 9.12 -19.69 -20.30
N GLU A 49 9.25 -19.82 -21.61
CA GLU A 49 10.34 -19.20 -22.36
C GLU A 49 10.25 -17.68 -22.22
N THR A 50 11.40 -17.04 -22.07
CA THR A 50 11.59 -15.63 -21.67
C THR A 50 11.16 -14.62 -22.76
N SER A 51 9.89 -14.62 -23.13
CA SER A 51 9.35 -13.58 -24.05
C SER A 51 9.16 -12.21 -23.38
N GLY A 52 9.38 -12.12 -22.08
CA GLY A 52 9.15 -10.91 -21.31
C GLY A 52 10.35 -10.01 -21.07
N THR A 53 11.55 -10.37 -21.54
CA THR A 53 12.77 -9.62 -21.22
C THR A 53 12.76 -8.22 -21.85
N GLU A 54 12.20 -8.06 -23.04
CA GLU A 54 12.06 -6.76 -23.71
C GLU A 54 11.06 -5.86 -22.96
N GLN A 55 9.92 -6.39 -22.56
CA GLN A 55 8.91 -5.64 -21.80
C GLN A 55 9.44 -5.22 -20.43
N ILE A 56 10.23 -6.06 -19.77
CA ILE A 56 10.85 -5.73 -18.48
C ILE A 56 11.91 -4.66 -18.67
N ALA A 57 12.70 -4.71 -19.74
CA ALA A 57 13.72 -3.71 -20.04
C ALA A 57 13.09 -2.35 -20.34
N GLU A 58 12.01 -2.32 -21.15
CA GLU A 58 11.24 -1.11 -21.46
C GLU A 58 10.59 -0.52 -20.21
N PHE A 59 9.99 -1.37 -19.37
CA PHE A 59 9.41 -0.96 -18.10
C PHE A 59 10.44 -0.38 -17.14
N THR A 60 11.61 -1.01 -17.04
CA THR A 60 12.72 -0.54 -16.20
C THR A 60 13.30 0.77 -16.70
N ALA A 61 13.43 0.93 -18.03
CA ALA A 61 13.86 2.18 -18.64
C ALA A 61 12.88 3.32 -18.37
N SER A 62 11.58 3.08 -18.52
CA SER A 62 10.52 4.04 -18.24
C SER A 62 10.47 4.43 -16.76
N LEU A 63 10.70 3.48 -15.85
CA LEU A 63 10.82 3.75 -14.42
C LEU A 63 12.02 4.65 -14.10
N ASN A 64 13.21 4.31 -14.63
CA ASN A 64 14.42 5.09 -14.38
C ASN A 64 14.40 6.47 -15.02
N ALA A 65 13.65 6.65 -16.10
CA ALA A 65 13.46 7.95 -16.74
C ALA A 65 12.55 8.89 -15.92
N ARG A 66 11.59 8.33 -15.18
CA ARG A 66 10.61 9.12 -14.41
C ARG A 66 10.94 9.25 -12.93
N PHE A 67 11.60 8.25 -12.35
CA PHE A 67 11.87 8.19 -10.91
C PHE A 67 13.37 8.13 -10.64
N HIS A 68 13.87 9.04 -9.82
CA HIS A 68 15.22 8.94 -9.27
C HIS A 68 15.26 7.86 -8.17
N ILE A 69 15.44 6.60 -8.61
CA ILE A 69 15.48 5.46 -7.68
C ILE A 69 16.88 5.42 -7.04
N THR A 70 16.96 5.94 -5.83
CA THR A 70 18.20 5.92 -5.05
C THR A 70 18.08 4.89 -3.92
N PRO A 71 19.15 4.16 -3.55
CA PRO A 71 19.11 3.21 -2.42
C PRO A 71 18.66 3.82 -1.10
N TRP A 72 18.80 5.13 -0.94
CA TRP A 72 18.33 5.87 0.22
C TRP A 72 16.81 5.82 0.42
N LEU A 73 16.03 5.63 -0.67
CA LEU A 73 14.57 5.47 -0.55
C LEU A 73 14.19 4.20 0.22
N LEU A 74 15.08 3.19 0.26
CA LEU A 74 14.86 1.97 1.06
C LEU A 74 14.85 2.23 2.57
N ILE A 75 15.32 3.38 3.03
CA ILE A 75 15.24 3.75 4.45
C ILE A 75 13.78 3.82 4.92
N VAL A 76 12.86 4.32 4.08
CA VAL A 76 11.45 4.46 4.45
C VAL A 76 10.82 3.10 4.78
N PRO A 77 10.85 2.07 3.91
CA PRO A 77 10.30 0.76 4.25
C PRO A 77 11.08 0.06 5.39
N VAL A 78 12.39 0.27 5.51
CA VAL A 78 13.18 -0.29 6.61
C VAL A 78 12.75 0.29 7.95
N VAL A 79 12.62 1.61 8.06
CA VAL A 79 12.14 2.29 9.27
C VAL A 79 10.72 1.83 9.61
N THR A 80 9.84 1.75 8.62
CA THR A 80 8.48 1.23 8.80
C THR A 80 8.51 -0.21 9.34
N GLY A 81 9.35 -1.07 8.78
CA GLY A 81 9.55 -2.44 9.24
C GLY A 81 10.04 -2.52 10.69
N ILE A 82 10.99 -1.66 11.07
CA ILE A 82 11.49 -1.56 12.47
C ILE A 82 10.38 -1.12 13.42
N LEU A 83 9.57 -0.13 13.05
CA LEU A 83 8.44 0.34 13.86
C LEU A 83 7.41 -0.79 14.10
N ILE A 84 7.11 -1.57 13.05
CA ILE A 84 6.23 -2.73 13.14
C ILE A 84 6.84 -3.80 14.07
N ALA A 85 8.13 -4.10 13.90
CA ALA A 85 8.84 -5.06 14.75
C ALA A 85 8.88 -4.64 16.22
N ARG A 86 8.91 -3.33 16.47
CA ARG A 86 8.80 -2.73 17.82
C ARG A 86 7.37 -2.72 18.38
N LYS A 87 6.39 -3.26 17.64
CA LYS A 87 4.97 -3.33 18.02
C LYS A 87 4.35 -1.95 18.31
N VAL A 88 4.81 -0.92 17.61
CA VAL A 88 4.22 0.42 17.69
C VAL A 88 2.79 0.36 17.12
N PRO A 89 1.82 1.10 17.69
CA PRO A 89 0.45 1.16 17.15
C PRO A 89 0.42 1.49 15.67
N SER A 90 -0.46 0.81 14.92
CA SER A 90 -0.52 0.91 13.44
C SER A 90 -0.73 2.33 12.94
N ILE A 91 -1.59 3.11 13.62
CA ILE A 91 -1.89 4.50 13.24
C ILE A 91 -0.63 5.38 13.33
N ILE A 92 0.14 5.24 14.42
CA ILE A 92 1.37 6.01 14.63
C ILE A 92 2.42 5.60 13.58
N THR A 93 2.54 4.30 13.33
CA THR A 93 3.48 3.77 12.32
C THR A 93 3.16 4.31 10.93
N LEU A 94 1.88 4.26 10.51
CA LEU A 94 1.43 4.79 9.23
C LEU A 94 1.69 6.29 9.12
N PHE A 95 1.30 7.06 10.12
CA PHE A 95 1.49 8.50 10.13
C PHE A 95 2.97 8.89 10.03
N LEU A 96 3.82 8.26 10.84
CA LEU A 96 5.25 8.54 10.83
C LEU A 96 5.92 8.12 9.51
N SER A 97 5.52 6.97 8.96
CA SER A 97 6.01 6.50 7.65
C SER A 97 5.59 7.43 6.51
N THR A 98 4.36 7.95 6.56
CA THR A 98 3.87 8.89 5.55
C THR A 98 4.62 10.23 5.61
N LEU A 99 4.87 10.76 6.81
CA LEU A 99 5.68 11.97 6.98
C LEU A 99 7.12 11.75 6.50
N LEU A 100 7.70 10.62 6.82
CA LEU A 100 9.04 10.26 6.37
C LEU A 100 9.08 10.17 4.84
N ALA A 101 8.13 9.47 4.23
CA ALA A 101 8.02 9.36 2.78
C ALA A 101 7.84 10.71 2.10
N ALA A 102 7.00 11.59 2.64
CA ALA A 102 6.81 12.95 2.13
C ALA A 102 8.11 13.76 2.19
N THR A 103 8.86 13.67 3.29
CA THR A 103 10.15 14.33 3.43
C THR A 103 11.17 13.84 2.39
N PHE A 104 11.22 12.52 2.19
CA PHE A 104 12.09 11.93 1.17
C PHE A 104 11.65 12.31 -0.26
N ALA A 105 10.35 12.41 -0.53
CA ALA A 105 9.84 12.86 -1.82
C ALA A 105 10.28 14.30 -2.13
N ILE A 106 10.21 15.20 -1.16
CA ILE A 106 10.65 16.59 -1.32
C ILE A 106 12.16 16.68 -1.61
N ILE A 107 12.97 15.83 -0.97
CA ILE A 107 14.43 15.89 -1.10
C ILE A 107 14.91 15.24 -2.40
N PHE A 108 14.35 14.06 -2.75
CA PHE A 108 14.86 13.23 -3.84
C PHE A 108 14.05 13.33 -5.14
N GLN A 109 12.81 13.83 -5.10
CA GLN A 109 11.91 13.88 -6.26
C GLN A 109 11.14 15.21 -6.39
N PRO A 110 11.82 16.37 -6.31
CA PRO A 110 11.15 17.67 -6.42
C PRO A 110 10.46 17.87 -7.77
N GLU A 111 11.05 17.37 -8.86
CA GLU A 111 10.50 17.49 -10.22
C GLU A 111 9.13 16.81 -10.36
N LEU A 112 8.96 15.62 -9.79
CA LEU A 112 7.68 14.92 -9.76
C LEU A 112 6.62 15.68 -8.96
N LEU A 113 7.01 16.28 -7.84
CA LEU A 113 6.09 17.07 -7.02
C LEU A 113 5.64 18.34 -7.75
N HIS A 114 6.52 18.96 -8.53
CA HIS A 114 6.17 20.10 -9.40
C HIS A 114 5.23 19.69 -10.52
N GLU A 115 5.42 18.52 -11.12
CA GLU A 115 4.52 17.97 -12.15
C GLU A 115 3.12 17.69 -11.58
N ILE A 116 3.04 17.16 -10.35
CA ILE A 116 1.77 16.88 -9.67
C ILE A 116 1.02 18.16 -9.30
N SER A 117 1.72 19.21 -8.84
CA SER A 117 1.07 20.47 -8.44
C SER A 117 0.59 21.30 -9.62
N GLY A 118 1.19 21.15 -10.80
CA GLY A 118 0.96 22.04 -11.93
C GLY A 118 1.42 23.48 -11.72
N ASN A 119 1.70 23.85 -10.48
CA ASN A 119 2.27 25.11 -10.03
C ASN A 119 3.59 24.80 -9.32
N ASN A 120 4.61 25.61 -9.47
CA ASN A 120 5.96 25.35 -8.91
C ASN A 120 6.04 25.26 -7.37
N ASP A 121 4.95 24.94 -6.69
CA ASP A 121 4.87 24.84 -5.23
C ASP A 121 5.03 23.41 -4.74
N LEU A 122 6.20 23.10 -4.18
CA LEU A 122 6.54 21.80 -3.58
C LEU A 122 5.56 21.36 -2.48
N PHE A 123 5.04 22.33 -1.70
CA PHE A 123 4.10 22.03 -0.63
C PHE A 123 2.76 21.55 -1.20
N GLU A 124 2.24 22.22 -2.23
CA GLU A 124 1.00 21.84 -2.92
C GLU A 124 1.15 20.45 -3.56
N GLY A 125 2.26 20.20 -4.27
CA GLY A 125 2.55 18.89 -4.85
C GLY A 125 2.63 17.77 -3.81
N THR A 126 3.26 18.03 -2.68
CA THR A 126 3.32 17.07 -1.57
C THR A 126 1.93 16.80 -0.99
N MET A 127 1.14 17.84 -0.75
CA MET A 127 -0.23 17.68 -0.25
C MET A 127 -1.09 16.92 -1.26
N MET A 128 -1.02 17.27 -2.55
CA MET A 128 -1.74 16.54 -3.61
C MET A 128 -1.33 15.07 -3.69
N SER A 129 -0.06 14.74 -3.50
CA SER A 129 0.39 13.34 -3.50
C SER A 129 -0.12 12.55 -2.29
N LEU A 130 -0.37 13.21 -1.15
CA LEU A 130 -0.84 12.57 0.08
C LEU A 130 -2.36 12.34 0.07
N TYR A 131 -3.16 13.31 -0.32
CA TYR A 131 -4.63 13.19 -0.26
C TYR A 131 -5.31 13.19 -1.63
N GLY A 132 -4.67 13.74 -2.66
CA GLY A 132 -5.25 13.86 -3.99
C GLY A 132 -5.08 12.61 -4.85
N SER A 133 -5.67 12.63 -6.03
CA SER A 133 -5.43 11.63 -7.07
C SER A 133 -4.27 12.11 -7.95
N THR A 134 -3.25 11.28 -8.11
CA THR A 134 -2.14 11.56 -9.04
C THR A 134 -2.41 10.87 -10.37
N ASN A 135 -2.52 11.65 -11.43
CA ASN A 135 -2.65 11.17 -12.82
C ASN A 135 -1.37 11.46 -13.59
N LEU A 136 -0.27 10.87 -13.17
CA LEU A 136 0.98 10.92 -13.90
C LEU A 136 0.88 10.05 -15.15
N GLN A 137 1.09 10.63 -16.31
CA GLN A 137 1.12 9.89 -17.57
C GLN A 137 2.55 9.43 -17.86
N SER A 138 2.70 8.16 -18.23
CA SER A 138 3.95 7.57 -18.66
C SER A 138 3.78 6.96 -20.05
N ASP A 139 4.88 6.80 -20.78
CA ASP A 139 4.89 6.17 -22.11
C ASP A 139 4.42 4.71 -22.09
N SER A 140 4.54 4.04 -20.92
CA SER A 140 4.03 2.69 -20.70
C SER A 140 2.65 2.72 -20.04
N ALA A 141 1.65 2.11 -20.69
CA ALA A 141 0.29 1.99 -20.14
C ALA A 141 0.29 1.26 -18.77
N MET A 142 1.14 0.25 -18.62
CA MET A 142 1.28 -0.52 -17.39
C MET A 142 1.86 0.34 -16.26
N LEU A 143 2.82 1.21 -16.56
CA LEU A 143 3.40 2.13 -15.59
C LEU A 143 2.40 3.21 -15.20
N THR A 144 1.65 3.75 -16.16
CA THR A 144 0.60 4.75 -15.89
C THR A 144 -0.46 4.21 -14.93
N GLU A 145 -0.90 2.96 -15.10
CA GLU A 145 -1.87 2.33 -14.21
C GLU A 145 -1.31 2.10 -12.80
N LEU A 146 -0.03 1.75 -12.67
CA LEU A 146 0.66 1.55 -11.40
C LEU A 146 0.88 2.86 -10.62
N ILE A 147 1.16 3.96 -11.31
CA ILE A 147 1.45 5.26 -10.71
C ILE A 147 0.15 6.03 -10.40
N ALA A 148 -0.94 5.74 -11.11
CA ALA A 148 -2.21 6.38 -10.90
C ALA A 148 -2.78 6.03 -9.51
N THR A 149 -2.65 6.95 -8.58
CA THR A 149 -3.25 6.80 -7.25
C THR A 149 -4.57 7.55 -7.18
N ARG A 150 -5.57 6.92 -6.56
CA ARG A 150 -6.89 7.55 -6.36
C ARG A 150 -6.93 8.42 -5.09
N GLY A 151 -5.83 8.50 -4.36
CA GLY A 151 -5.72 9.26 -3.12
C GLY A 151 -6.78 8.87 -2.08
N MET A 152 -7.15 9.80 -1.23
CA MET A 152 -8.20 9.61 -0.22
C MET A 152 -9.56 9.27 -0.83
N ALA A 153 -9.89 9.81 -1.99
CA ALA A 153 -11.15 9.53 -2.67
C ALA A 153 -11.31 8.03 -3.01
N GLY A 154 -10.21 7.34 -3.33
CA GLY A 154 -10.21 5.89 -3.56
C GLY A 154 -10.58 5.07 -2.34
N MET A 155 -10.29 5.57 -1.14
CA MET A 155 -10.61 4.90 0.13
C MET A 155 -12.06 5.12 0.58
N MET A 156 -12.78 6.08 0.01
CA MET A 156 -14.18 6.37 0.38
C MET A 156 -15.10 5.17 0.19
N ASN A 157 -14.90 4.40 -0.87
CA ASN A 157 -15.69 3.18 -1.10
C ASN A 157 -15.46 2.13 0.00
N THR A 158 -14.22 1.98 0.47
CA THR A 158 -13.87 1.07 1.56
C THR A 158 -14.48 1.54 2.88
N ILE A 159 -14.41 2.83 3.18
CA ILE A 159 -15.01 3.43 4.38
C ILE A 159 -16.53 3.23 4.36
N TRP A 160 -17.18 3.48 3.23
CA TRP A 160 -18.61 3.28 3.06
C TRP A 160 -19.02 1.83 3.29
N LEU A 161 -18.27 0.88 2.73
CA LEU A 161 -18.51 -0.54 2.93
C LEU A 161 -18.36 -0.94 4.40
N ILE A 162 -17.36 -0.41 5.10
CA ILE A 162 -17.15 -0.66 6.54
C ILE A 162 -18.33 -0.13 7.35
N ILE A 163 -18.78 1.11 7.08
CA ILE A 163 -19.94 1.69 7.78
C ILE A 163 -21.19 0.83 7.57
N CYS A 164 -21.47 0.44 6.33
CA CYS A 164 -22.63 -0.41 6.03
C CYS A 164 -22.53 -1.77 6.74
N ALA A 165 -21.35 -2.40 6.74
CA ALA A 165 -21.13 -3.68 7.41
C ALA A 165 -21.31 -3.56 8.93
N MET A 166 -20.81 -2.49 9.54
CA MET A 166 -20.98 -2.23 10.97
C MET A 166 -22.44 -1.95 11.35
N CYS A 167 -23.16 -1.17 10.55
CA CYS A 167 -24.58 -0.94 10.74
C CYS A 167 -25.40 -2.24 10.63
N PHE A 168 -25.10 -3.05 9.62
CA PHE A 168 -25.76 -4.34 9.42
C PHE A 168 -25.46 -5.31 10.57
N GLY A 169 -24.18 -5.45 10.95
CA GLY A 169 -23.76 -6.29 12.07
C GLY A 169 -24.40 -5.83 13.41
N GLY A 170 -24.44 -4.52 13.64
CA GLY A 170 -25.09 -3.94 14.81
C GLY A 170 -26.60 -4.23 14.85
N ALA A 171 -27.30 -4.10 13.72
CA ALA A 171 -28.72 -4.43 13.62
C ALA A 171 -28.99 -5.92 13.87
N MET A 172 -28.16 -6.81 13.34
CA MET A 172 -28.28 -8.25 13.57
C MET A 172 -28.02 -8.63 15.03
N THR A 173 -27.06 -8.00 15.67
CA THR A 173 -26.79 -8.19 17.11
C THR A 173 -27.94 -7.68 17.97
N ALA A 174 -28.46 -6.48 17.66
CA ALA A 174 -29.59 -5.89 18.39
C ALA A 174 -30.90 -6.67 18.22
N SER A 175 -31.08 -7.32 17.07
CA SER A 175 -32.27 -8.16 16.80
C SER A 175 -32.16 -9.58 17.41
N GLY A 176 -31.06 -9.94 18.04
CA GLY A 176 -30.82 -11.27 18.60
C GLY A 176 -30.57 -12.38 17.57
N MET A 177 -30.37 -12.05 16.31
CA MET A 177 -30.07 -13.03 15.24
C MET A 177 -28.66 -13.61 15.34
N LEU A 178 -27.76 -12.92 16.02
CA LEU A 178 -26.38 -13.35 16.31
C LEU A 178 -26.25 -13.70 17.81
N GLY A 179 -27.12 -14.54 18.32
CA GLY A 179 -27.11 -15.00 19.71
C GLY A 179 -26.20 -16.16 19.95
#